data_a2e3e348331e95b1110c3ddf97eabdd5
#
_entry.id   a2e3e348331e95b1110c3ddf97eabdd5
#
_cell.length_a   1.000
_cell.length_b   1.000
_cell.length_c   1.000
_cell.angle_alpha   90.00
_cell.angle_beta   90.00
_cell.angle_gamma   90.00
#
_symmetry.space_group_name_H-M   'P 1'
#
loop_
_entity.id
_entity.type
_entity.pdbx_description
1 polymer ?
#
loop_
_entity_poly.entity_id
_entity_poly.type
_entity_poly.pdbx_seq_one_letter_code
_entity_poly.pdbx_strand_id
1 'polypeptide(L)'
;MSLPPSTAPSTHNARPESLRDLFWSFTWLALQGFGGVLAVVQRELVEKKQWLTHEEFVEDWAVAQILPGPNVVNLSLMIGDRYFGLRGALAALAGMLALPMLIVLALAAVFAGISDTPGVQGALRGMGAVAAGLITATGLKLVAALKKNVMGALVCWALAAITFIAIALLRVPLAWLLLGVGGLACAWAYRQLGRARAALKTEE
;
A
#
# COMPACT_ATOMS: atom_id res chain seq x y z
N MET A 1 -47.61 4.84 -22.29
CA MET A 1 -46.43 3.99 -22.61
C MET A 1 -45.56 3.95 -21.34
N SER A 2 -45.89 2.97 -20.46
CA SER A 2 -45.23 2.79 -19.15
C SER A 2 -43.91 2.03 -19.36
N LEU A 3 -42.81 2.64 -18.99
CA LEU A 3 -41.50 1.99 -18.96
C LEU A 3 -41.57 0.80 -17.98
N PRO A 4 -41.02 -0.37 -18.36
CA PRO A 4 -40.93 -1.47 -17.44
C PRO A 4 -40.01 -1.10 -16.27
N PRO A 5 -40.27 -1.58 -15.05
CA PRO A 5 -39.40 -1.36 -13.91
C PRO A 5 -38.04 -1.98 -14.21
N SER A 6 -36.99 -1.17 -14.11
CA SER A 6 -35.60 -1.63 -14.15
C SER A 6 -35.36 -2.59 -12.98
N THR A 7 -35.47 -3.86 -13.26
CA THR A 7 -34.93 -4.92 -12.37
C THR A 7 -33.42 -4.93 -12.54
N ALA A 8 -32.72 -3.99 -11.88
CA ALA A 8 -31.33 -4.18 -11.60
C ALA A 8 -31.20 -5.44 -10.74
N PRO A 9 -30.41 -6.44 -11.13
CA PRO A 9 -30.16 -7.58 -10.28
C PRO A 9 -29.49 -7.06 -9.01
N SER A 10 -30.15 -7.22 -7.87
CA SER A 10 -29.53 -7.02 -6.56
C SER A 10 -28.43 -8.08 -6.46
N THR A 11 -27.22 -7.72 -6.82
CA THR A 11 -26.03 -8.52 -6.55
C THR A 11 -25.89 -8.56 -5.03
N HIS A 12 -26.48 -9.56 -4.41
CA HIS A 12 -26.21 -9.87 -3.01
C HIS A 12 -24.72 -10.24 -2.94
N ASN A 13 -23.90 -9.29 -2.53
CA ASN A 13 -22.52 -9.58 -2.18
C ASN A 13 -22.53 -10.65 -1.08
N ALA A 14 -21.73 -11.69 -1.25
CA ALA A 14 -21.48 -12.64 -0.18
C ALA A 14 -20.98 -11.86 1.05
N ARG A 15 -21.30 -12.35 2.24
CA ARG A 15 -20.84 -11.74 3.49
C ARG A 15 -19.95 -12.72 4.24
N PRO A 16 -18.99 -12.25 5.05
CA PRO A 16 -18.28 -13.15 5.95
C PRO A 16 -19.27 -13.88 6.86
N GLU A 17 -19.17 -15.19 6.94
CA GLU A 17 -20.11 -16.01 7.71
C GLU A 17 -19.90 -15.86 9.22
N SER A 18 -18.66 -15.56 9.63
CA SER A 18 -18.28 -15.47 11.04
C SER A 18 -16.99 -14.66 11.23
N LEU A 19 -16.70 -14.27 12.48
CA LEU A 19 -15.43 -13.69 12.87
C LEU A 19 -14.24 -14.61 12.53
N ARG A 20 -14.45 -15.92 12.59
CA ARG A 20 -13.44 -16.93 12.24
C ARG A 20 -13.16 -16.93 10.73
N ASP A 21 -14.18 -16.84 9.89
CA ASP A 21 -14.01 -16.74 8.44
C ASP A 21 -13.25 -15.46 8.07
N LEU A 22 -13.60 -14.35 8.72
CA LEU A 22 -12.90 -13.07 8.55
C LEU A 22 -11.41 -13.17 8.95
N PHE A 23 -11.12 -13.74 10.13
CA PHE A 23 -9.76 -13.95 10.62
C PHE A 23 -8.94 -14.77 9.62
N TRP A 24 -9.42 -15.94 9.19
CA TRP A 24 -8.67 -16.82 8.30
C TRP A 24 -8.53 -16.25 6.89
N SER A 25 -9.52 -15.52 6.38
CA SER A 25 -9.44 -14.88 5.08
C SER A 25 -8.36 -13.81 5.05
N PHE A 26 -8.28 -12.97 6.09
CA PHE A 26 -7.22 -11.97 6.20
C PHE A 26 -5.86 -12.58 6.55
N THR A 27 -5.80 -13.67 7.29
CA THR A 27 -4.57 -14.42 7.51
C THR A 27 -4.00 -14.96 6.20
N TRP A 28 -4.84 -15.57 5.37
CA TRP A 28 -4.44 -16.07 4.05
C TRP A 28 -3.99 -14.95 3.12
N LEU A 29 -4.70 -13.83 3.16
CA LEU A 29 -4.34 -12.64 2.39
C LEU A 29 -2.97 -12.08 2.82
N ALA A 30 -2.69 -12.01 4.11
CA ALA A 30 -1.41 -11.53 4.65
C ALA A 30 -0.23 -12.40 4.18
N LEU A 31 -0.41 -13.71 4.06
CA LEU A 31 0.62 -14.64 3.59
C LEU A 31 0.89 -14.54 2.09
N GLN A 32 -0.06 -14.06 1.30
CA GLN A 32 0.06 -13.93 -0.15
C GLN A 32 0.55 -12.55 -0.61
N GLY A 33 0.74 -11.59 0.28
CA GLY A 33 1.03 -10.18 -0.02
C GLY A 33 2.35 -9.88 -0.74
N PHE A 34 3.06 -10.88 -1.20
CA PHE A 34 4.32 -10.72 -1.92
C PHE A 34 4.08 -10.43 -3.41
N GLY A 35 4.63 -9.30 -3.90
CA GLY A 35 4.67 -8.99 -5.33
C GLY A 35 3.56 -8.09 -5.87
N GLY A 36 2.63 -7.61 -5.04
CA GLY A 36 1.58 -6.68 -5.48
C GLY A 36 0.32 -6.83 -4.64
N VAL A 37 0.36 -6.27 -3.45
CA VAL A 37 -0.70 -6.42 -2.44
C VAL A 37 -2.07 -6.03 -2.98
N LEU A 38 -2.18 -4.95 -3.79
CA LEU A 38 -3.45 -4.49 -4.35
C LEU A 38 -4.16 -5.57 -5.17
N ALA A 39 -3.43 -6.20 -6.09
CA ALA A 39 -4.01 -7.24 -6.95
C ALA A 39 -4.45 -8.48 -6.16
N VAL A 40 -3.69 -8.86 -5.12
CA VAL A 40 -4.04 -9.99 -4.25
C VAL A 40 -5.30 -9.69 -3.44
N VAL A 41 -5.37 -8.50 -2.86
CA VAL A 41 -6.53 -8.06 -2.06
C VAL A 41 -7.79 -7.98 -2.92
N GLN A 42 -7.71 -7.35 -4.10
CA GLN A 42 -8.82 -7.27 -5.03
C GLN A 42 -9.31 -8.67 -5.44
N ARG A 43 -8.40 -9.55 -5.85
CA ARG A 43 -8.75 -10.92 -6.22
C ARG A 43 -9.43 -11.68 -5.08
N GLU A 44 -8.91 -11.54 -3.86
CA GLU A 44 -9.47 -12.27 -2.70
C GLU A 44 -10.85 -11.74 -2.29
N LEU A 45 -11.02 -10.42 -2.20
CA LEU A 45 -12.24 -9.81 -1.68
C LEU A 45 -13.35 -9.65 -2.73
N VAL A 46 -12.99 -9.40 -3.99
CA VAL A 46 -13.96 -9.16 -5.07
C VAL A 46 -14.23 -10.44 -5.86
N GLU A 47 -13.17 -11.16 -6.32
CA GLU A 47 -13.36 -12.29 -7.22
C GLU A 47 -13.68 -13.59 -6.49
N LYS A 48 -12.95 -13.91 -5.39
CA LYS A 48 -13.12 -15.17 -4.68
C LYS A 48 -14.21 -15.12 -3.61
N LYS A 49 -14.09 -14.17 -2.69
CA LYS A 49 -15.01 -14.04 -1.56
C LYS A 49 -16.30 -13.28 -1.93
N GLN A 50 -16.23 -12.44 -2.96
CA GLN A 50 -17.35 -11.61 -3.40
C GLN A 50 -17.98 -10.78 -2.27
N TRP A 51 -17.15 -10.36 -1.30
CA TRP A 51 -17.60 -9.51 -0.20
C TRP A 51 -17.80 -8.07 -0.62
N LEU A 52 -17.10 -7.65 -1.68
CA LEU A 52 -17.17 -6.30 -2.26
C LEU A 52 -17.41 -6.39 -3.76
N THR A 53 -18.14 -5.44 -4.31
CA THR A 53 -18.14 -5.17 -5.74
C THR A 53 -16.82 -4.50 -6.14
N HIS A 54 -16.56 -4.38 -7.44
CA HIS A 54 -15.37 -3.68 -7.93
C HIS A 54 -15.39 -2.19 -7.55
N GLU A 55 -16.56 -1.57 -7.62
CA GLU A 55 -16.79 -0.18 -7.26
C GLU A 55 -16.55 0.06 -5.78
N GLU A 56 -17.17 -0.75 -4.90
CA GLU A 56 -16.97 -0.68 -3.45
C GLU A 56 -15.51 -0.87 -3.07
N PHE A 57 -14.82 -1.79 -3.75
CA PHE A 57 -13.39 -2.02 -3.51
C PHE A 57 -12.55 -0.78 -3.83
N VAL A 58 -12.83 -0.11 -4.97
CA VAL A 58 -12.09 1.10 -5.36
C VAL A 58 -12.32 2.23 -4.36
N GLU A 59 -13.56 2.42 -3.90
CA GLU A 59 -13.92 3.43 -2.90
C GLU A 59 -13.23 3.16 -1.55
N ASP A 60 -13.38 1.94 -1.04
CA ASP A 60 -12.77 1.53 0.23
C ASP A 60 -11.22 1.61 0.18
N TRP A 61 -10.64 1.23 -0.95
CA TRP A 61 -9.20 1.34 -1.17
C TRP A 61 -8.72 2.78 -1.15
N ALA A 62 -9.47 3.69 -1.79
CA ALA A 62 -9.14 5.11 -1.76
C ALA A 62 -9.18 5.68 -0.33
N VAL A 63 -10.20 5.31 0.46
CA VAL A 63 -10.29 5.71 1.87
C VAL A 63 -9.13 5.11 2.68
N ALA A 64 -8.82 3.83 2.49
CA ALA A 64 -7.71 3.17 3.19
C ALA A 64 -6.34 3.83 2.94
N GLN A 65 -6.15 4.47 1.77
CA GLN A 65 -4.92 5.20 1.45
C GLN A 65 -4.80 6.56 2.17
N ILE A 66 -5.91 7.18 2.56
CA ILE A 66 -5.93 8.45 3.28
C ILE A 66 -5.65 8.24 4.77
N LEU A 67 -6.06 7.09 5.31
CA LEU A 67 -5.85 6.76 6.72
C LEU A 67 -4.37 6.51 7.02
N PRO A 68 -3.87 6.96 8.19
CA PRO A 68 -2.50 6.67 8.58
C PRO A 68 -2.32 5.18 8.85
N GLY A 69 -1.22 4.60 8.33
CA GLY A 69 -0.88 3.19 8.50
C GLY A 69 -0.84 2.41 7.19
N PRO A 70 -0.58 1.09 7.25
CA PRO A 70 -0.56 0.23 6.07
C PRO A 70 -1.96 0.12 5.44
N ASN A 71 -2.09 0.43 4.16
CA ASN A 71 -3.36 0.49 3.46
C ASN A 71 -4.21 -0.79 3.58
N VAL A 72 -3.55 -1.96 3.49
CA VAL A 72 -4.26 -3.24 3.59
C VAL A 72 -4.77 -3.51 5.01
N VAL A 73 -4.03 -3.07 6.03
CA VAL A 73 -4.49 -3.16 7.41
C VAL A 73 -5.68 -2.22 7.64
N ASN A 74 -5.62 -0.99 7.13
CA ASN A 74 -6.73 -0.06 7.19
C ASN A 74 -7.98 -0.64 6.51
N LEU A 75 -7.82 -1.21 5.30
CA LEU A 75 -8.91 -1.86 4.59
C LEU A 75 -9.48 -3.05 5.38
N SER A 76 -8.63 -3.87 5.99
CA SER A 76 -9.08 -5.01 6.79
C SER A 76 -9.90 -4.59 8.02
N LEU A 77 -9.49 -3.50 8.68
CA LEU A 77 -10.24 -2.90 9.78
C LEU A 77 -11.61 -2.39 9.31
N MET A 78 -11.66 -1.67 8.18
CA MET A 78 -12.90 -1.13 7.61
C MET A 78 -13.89 -2.25 7.26
N ILE A 79 -13.43 -3.30 6.59
CA ILE A 79 -14.27 -4.45 6.22
C ILE A 79 -14.74 -5.19 7.49
N GLY A 80 -13.83 -5.41 8.43
CA GLY A 80 -14.18 -6.06 9.69
C GLY A 80 -15.25 -5.28 10.47
N ASP A 81 -15.09 -3.97 10.56
CA ASP A 81 -16.04 -3.09 11.23
C ASP A 81 -17.39 -3.05 10.53
N ARG A 82 -17.40 -3.00 9.20
CA ARG A 82 -18.63 -3.01 8.38
C ARG A 82 -19.54 -4.20 8.67
N TYR A 83 -18.97 -5.39 8.87
CA TYR A 83 -19.76 -6.62 9.02
C TYR A 83 -20.04 -7.01 10.47
N PHE A 84 -19.12 -6.79 11.39
CA PHE A 84 -19.21 -7.24 12.78
C PHE A 84 -18.81 -6.17 13.82
N GLY A 85 -18.76 -4.90 13.41
CA GLY A 85 -18.33 -3.79 14.27
C GLY A 85 -16.91 -3.99 14.81
N LEU A 86 -16.61 -3.42 15.95
CA LEU A 86 -15.29 -3.46 16.56
C LEU A 86 -14.72 -4.88 16.72
N ARG A 87 -15.57 -5.88 16.98
CA ARG A 87 -15.13 -7.29 17.08
C ARG A 87 -14.64 -7.82 15.74
N GLY A 88 -15.31 -7.42 14.65
CA GLY A 88 -14.89 -7.75 13.29
C GLY A 88 -13.58 -7.06 12.92
N ALA A 89 -13.43 -5.78 13.23
CA ALA A 89 -12.20 -5.03 13.00
C ALA A 89 -11.01 -5.68 13.72
N LEU A 90 -11.17 -6.04 14.99
CA LEU A 90 -10.12 -6.71 15.77
C LEU A 90 -9.81 -8.12 15.24
N ALA A 91 -10.82 -8.88 14.80
CA ALA A 91 -10.62 -10.20 14.21
C ALA A 91 -9.85 -10.12 12.88
N ALA A 92 -10.20 -9.15 12.02
CA ALA A 92 -9.52 -8.90 10.75
C ALA A 92 -8.05 -8.46 10.98
N LEU A 93 -7.83 -7.54 11.91
CA LEU A 93 -6.50 -7.09 12.31
C LEU A 93 -5.66 -8.24 12.87
N ALA A 94 -6.23 -9.05 13.77
CA ALA A 94 -5.55 -10.22 14.31
C ALA A 94 -5.20 -11.21 13.19
N GLY A 95 -6.09 -11.44 12.23
CA GLY A 95 -5.83 -12.28 11.06
C GLY A 95 -4.65 -11.77 10.22
N MET A 96 -4.58 -10.46 10.00
CA MET A 96 -3.49 -9.85 9.23
C MET A 96 -2.13 -9.91 9.93
N LEU A 97 -2.09 -9.85 11.25
CA LEU A 97 -0.85 -9.69 12.00
C LEU A 97 -0.39 -10.95 12.73
N ALA A 98 -1.32 -11.76 13.28
CA ALA A 98 -0.95 -12.83 14.21
C ALA A 98 -0.04 -13.88 13.57
N LEU A 99 -0.44 -14.46 12.44
CA LEU A 99 0.35 -15.55 11.84
C LEU A 99 1.68 -15.06 11.24
N PRO A 100 1.74 -13.96 10.46
CA PRO A 100 3.03 -13.41 10.03
C PRO A 100 3.96 -13.06 11.20
N MET A 101 3.42 -12.48 12.27
CA MET A 101 4.21 -12.16 13.48
C MET A 101 4.75 -13.42 14.16
N LEU A 102 3.92 -14.47 14.32
CA LEU A 102 4.35 -15.74 14.87
C LEU A 102 5.45 -16.40 14.03
N ILE A 103 5.34 -16.35 12.70
CA ILE A 103 6.36 -16.87 11.78
C ILE A 103 7.68 -16.12 11.98
N VAL A 104 7.62 -14.78 12.01
CA VAL A 104 8.83 -13.95 12.20
C VAL A 104 9.46 -14.22 13.56
N LEU A 105 8.68 -14.31 14.64
CA LEU A 105 9.19 -14.60 15.98
C LEU A 105 9.79 -16.01 16.07
N ALA A 106 9.14 -17.00 15.46
CA ALA A 106 9.68 -18.37 15.41
C ALA A 106 11.00 -18.42 14.65
N LEU A 107 11.08 -17.77 13.50
CA LEU A 107 12.32 -17.64 12.75
C LEU A 107 13.39 -16.92 13.55
N ALA A 108 13.06 -15.79 14.19
CA ALA A 108 14.00 -15.06 15.03
C ALA A 108 14.54 -15.92 16.18
N ALA A 109 13.68 -16.69 16.84
CA ALA A 109 14.09 -17.61 17.90
C ALA A 109 15.02 -18.71 17.40
N VAL A 110 14.73 -19.31 16.23
CA VAL A 110 15.61 -20.32 15.62
C VAL A 110 16.96 -19.71 15.23
N PHE A 111 16.94 -18.50 14.62
CA PHE A 111 18.17 -17.84 14.20
C PHE A 111 19.01 -17.31 15.37
N ALA A 112 18.41 -16.98 16.51
CA ALA A 112 19.15 -16.51 17.69
C ALA A 112 20.19 -17.54 18.19
N GLY A 113 19.88 -18.83 18.05
CA GLY A 113 20.82 -19.91 18.48
C GLY A 113 21.93 -20.23 17.48
N ILE A 114 21.84 -19.76 16.23
CA ILE A 114 22.76 -20.11 15.13
C ILE A 114 23.26 -18.87 14.35
N SER A 115 23.06 -17.69 14.91
CA SER A 115 23.38 -16.39 14.27
C SER A 115 24.84 -16.28 13.84
N ASP A 116 25.76 -16.91 14.57
CA ASP A 116 27.21 -16.82 14.33
C ASP A 116 27.71 -17.79 13.26
N THR A 117 26.83 -18.65 12.73
CA THR A 117 27.24 -19.57 11.66
C THR A 117 27.38 -18.84 10.32
N PRO A 118 28.45 -19.09 9.55
CA PRO A 118 28.70 -18.41 8.26
C PRO A 118 27.53 -18.59 7.27
N GLY A 119 26.86 -19.75 7.29
CA GLY A 119 25.71 -20.04 6.42
C GLY A 119 24.51 -19.14 6.71
N VAL A 120 24.18 -18.93 7.99
CA VAL A 120 23.08 -18.06 8.42
C VAL A 120 23.36 -16.59 8.08
N GLN A 121 24.59 -16.13 8.33
CA GLN A 121 24.99 -14.77 7.96
C GLN A 121 24.93 -14.57 6.44
N GLY A 122 25.33 -15.56 5.65
CA GLY A 122 25.22 -15.55 4.21
C GLY A 122 23.76 -15.46 3.73
N ALA A 123 22.87 -16.25 4.33
CA ALA A 123 21.43 -16.23 4.03
C ALA A 123 20.79 -14.87 4.36
N LEU A 124 21.08 -14.31 5.54
CA LEU A 124 20.58 -12.99 5.95
C LEU A 124 21.06 -11.88 5.01
N ARG A 125 22.34 -11.89 4.61
CA ARG A 125 22.89 -10.95 3.61
C ARG A 125 22.20 -11.11 2.26
N GLY A 126 21.96 -12.36 1.81
CA GLY A 126 21.23 -12.65 0.57
C GLY A 126 19.80 -12.13 0.59
N MET A 127 19.06 -12.37 1.69
CA MET A 127 17.70 -11.83 1.87
C MET A 127 17.69 -10.30 1.87
N GLY A 128 18.65 -9.66 2.52
CA GLY A 128 18.82 -8.20 2.50
C GLY A 128 19.08 -7.67 1.10
N ALA A 129 19.93 -8.34 0.31
CA ALA A 129 20.22 -7.95 -1.07
C ALA A 129 18.97 -8.07 -1.97
N VAL A 130 18.18 -9.14 -1.83
CA VAL A 130 16.91 -9.31 -2.56
C VAL A 130 15.92 -8.22 -2.17
N ALA A 131 15.75 -7.93 -0.88
CA ALA A 131 14.87 -6.87 -0.41
C ALA A 131 15.29 -5.50 -0.98
N ALA A 132 16.58 -5.17 -0.94
CA ALA A 132 17.12 -3.94 -1.53
C ALA A 132 16.87 -3.89 -3.04
N GLY A 133 17.04 -5.00 -3.76
CA GLY A 133 16.74 -5.12 -5.18
C GLY A 133 15.26 -4.86 -5.50
N LEU A 134 14.34 -5.41 -4.72
CA LEU A 134 12.89 -5.19 -4.89
C LEU A 134 12.50 -3.73 -4.62
N ILE A 135 13.05 -3.11 -3.59
CA ILE A 135 12.82 -1.69 -3.28
C ILE A 135 13.34 -0.83 -4.43
N THR A 136 14.55 -1.10 -4.92
CA THR A 136 15.14 -0.39 -6.06
C THR A 136 14.30 -0.57 -7.33
N ALA A 137 13.87 -1.78 -7.64
CA ALA A 137 13.02 -2.07 -8.79
C ALA A 137 11.67 -1.34 -8.71
N THR A 138 11.08 -1.25 -7.52
CA THR A 138 9.85 -0.49 -7.29
C THR A 138 10.09 1.01 -7.49
N GLY A 139 11.19 1.54 -6.97
CA GLY A 139 11.60 2.93 -7.22
C GLY A 139 11.77 3.23 -8.70
N LEU A 140 12.43 2.34 -9.45
CA LEU A 140 12.61 2.49 -10.91
C LEU A 140 11.29 2.46 -11.68
N LYS A 141 10.33 1.64 -11.28
CA LYS A 141 8.96 1.64 -11.86
C LYS A 141 8.27 3.00 -11.66
N LEU A 142 8.43 3.63 -10.51
CA LEU A 142 7.86 4.95 -10.22
C LEU A 142 8.47 6.06 -11.09
N VAL A 143 9.70 5.89 -11.57
CA VAL A 143 10.36 6.85 -12.51
C VAL A 143 9.53 7.04 -13.79
N ALA A 144 8.85 5.99 -14.27
CA ALA A 144 7.99 6.11 -15.45
C ALA A 144 6.84 7.13 -15.24
N ALA A 145 6.32 7.26 -14.02
CA ALA A 145 5.31 8.25 -13.66
C ALA A 145 5.82 9.70 -13.69
N LEU A 146 7.13 9.89 -13.49
CA LEU A 146 7.77 11.22 -13.50
C LEU A 146 7.73 11.89 -14.87
N LYS A 147 7.67 11.12 -15.96
CA LYS A 147 7.62 11.66 -17.32
C LYS A 147 6.38 12.53 -17.60
N LYS A 148 5.29 12.30 -16.86
CA LYS A 148 4.04 13.06 -16.96
C LYS A 148 3.88 14.14 -15.88
N ASN A 149 4.91 14.40 -15.10
CA ASN A 149 4.84 15.34 -13.98
C ASN A 149 4.94 16.78 -14.50
N VAL A 150 4.07 17.66 -13.97
CA VAL A 150 3.99 19.10 -14.30
C VAL A 150 5.31 19.84 -14.00
N MET A 151 6.12 19.34 -13.07
CA MET A 151 7.41 19.95 -12.69
C MET A 151 8.53 19.68 -13.69
N GLY A 152 8.33 18.76 -14.63
CA GLY A 152 9.36 18.33 -15.59
C GLY A 152 10.31 17.25 -15.03
N ALA A 153 10.76 16.36 -15.92
CA ALA A 153 11.58 15.21 -15.54
C ALA A 153 12.93 15.61 -14.91
N LEU A 154 13.53 16.68 -15.38
CA LEU A 154 14.84 17.14 -14.89
C LEU A 154 14.79 17.58 -13.43
N VAL A 155 13.76 18.33 -13.03
CA VAL A 155 13.55 18.76 -11.63
C VAL A 155 13.28 17.55 -10.74
N CYS A 156 12.46 16.61 -11.19
CA CYS A 156 12.17 15.38 -10.45
C CYS A 156 13.46 14.55 -10.23
N TRP A 157 14.31 14.42 -11.24
CA TRP A 157 15.58 13.72 -11.11
C TRP A 157 16.56 14.45 -10.18
N ALA A 158 16.62 15.76 -10.24
CA ALA A 158 17.45 16.56 -9.33
C ALA A 158 17.00 16.40 -7.87
N LEU A 159 15.70 16.48 -7.61
CA LEU A 159 15.13 16.25 -6.27
C LEU A 159 15.40 14.82 -5.78
N ALA A 160 15.26 13.82 -6.64
CA ALA A 160 15.56 12.42 -6.30
C ALA A 160 17.05 12.24 -5.96
N ALA A 161 17.95 12.82 -6.75
CA ALA A 161 19.38 12.77 -6.50
C ALA A 161 19.79 13.49 -5.21
N ILE A 162 19.24 14.68 -4.96
CA ILE A 162 19.47 15.43 -3.71
C ILE A 162 18.99 14.63 -2.50
N THR A 163 17.79 14.05 -2.59
CA THR A 163 17.22 13.21 -1.53
C THR A 163 18.07 11.97 -1.27
N PHE A 164 18.52 11.31 -2.34
CA PHE A 164 19.39 10.13 -2.25
C PHE A 164 20.74 10.48 -1.59
N ILE A 165 21.40 11.54 -2.03
CA ILE A 165 22.68 12.02 -1.47
C ILE A 165 22.52 12.38 0.00
N ALA A 166 21.45 13.11 0.35
CA ALA A 166 21.21 13.54 1.72
C ALA A 166 20.97 12.35 2.68
N ILE A 167 20.26 11.31 2.22
CA ILE A 167 20.01 10.11 3.04
C ILE A 167 21.23 9.18 3.06
N ALA A 168 21.77 8.85 1.89
CA ALA A 168 22.79 7.81 1.76
C ALA A 168 24.18 8.26 2.22
N LEU A 169 24.57 9.53 1.94
CA LEU A 169 25.89 10.04 2.29
C LEU A 169 25.86 10.91 3.56
N LEU A 170 24.91 11.84 3.66
CA LEU A 170 24.84 12.78 4.78
C LEU A 170 24.04 12.25 5.98
N ARG A 171 23.34 11.12 5.81
CA ARG A 171 22.53 10.48 6.85
C ARG A 171 21.53 11.42 7.55
N VAL A 172 21.01 12.39 6.80
CA VAL A 172 20.03 13.34 7.33
C VAL A 172 18.74 12.60 7.70
N PRO A 173 18.16 12.84 8.89
CA PRO A 173 16.88 12.23 9.27
C PRO A 173 15.78 12.54 8.26
N LEU A 174 15.00 11.52 7.88
CA LEU A 174 13.94 11.60 6.86
C LEU A 174 12.94 12.73 7.13
N ALA A 175 12.63 13.00 8.40
CA ALA A 175 11.70 14.05 8.80
C ALA A 175 12.14 15.44 8.31
N TRP A 176 13.41 15.80 8.48
CA TRP A 176 13.96 17.08 8.01
C TRP A 176 13.97 17.20 6.49
N LEU A 177 14.20 16.07 5.82
CA LEU A 177 14.22 16.00 4.38
C LEU A 177 12.80 16.16 3.78
N LEU A 178 11.82 15.53 4.40
CA LEU A 178 10.41 15.69 4.02
C LEU A 178 9.94 17.14 4.21
N LEU A 179 10.27 17.77 5.33
CA LEU A 179 9.88 19.16 5.60
C LEU A 179 10.63 20.13 4.69
N GLY A 180 11.94 19.97 4.50
CA GLY A 180 12.77 20.87 3.68
C GLY A 180 12.55 20.66 2.19
N VAL A 181 13.05 19.54 1.66
CA VAL A 181 13.02 19.25 0.22
C VAL A 181 11.59 18.99 -0.26
N GLY A 182 10.79 18.26 0.54
CA GLY A 182 9.38 18.00 0.25
C GLY A 182 8.54 19.28 0.24
N GLY A 183 8.72 20.16 1.23
CA GLY A 183 8.04 21.45 1.30
C GLY A 183 8.38 22.35 0.12
N LEU A 184 9.67 22.44 -0.27
CA LEU A 184 10.12 23.19 -1.45
C LEU A 184 9.54 22.62 -2.75
N ALA A 185 9.53 21.28 -2.88
CA ALA A 185 8.95 20.60 -4.03
C ALA A 185 7.44 20.85 -4.15
N CYS A 186 6.71 20.81 -3.03
CA CYS A 186 5.28 21.14 -3.01
C CYS A 186 5.01 22.60 -3.37
N ALA A 187 5.77 23.55 -2.83
CA ALA A 187 5.64 24.97 -3.18
C ALA A 187 5.91 25.23 -4.66
N TRP A 188 6.93 24.56 -5.22
CA TRP A 188 7.23 24.64 -6.64
C TRP A 188 6.11 24.05 -7.51
N ALA A 189 5.64 22.84 -7.17
CA ALA A 189 4.54 22.18 -7.88
C ALA A 189 3.27 23.04 -7.86
N TYR A 190 2.94 23.65 -6.73
CA TYR A 190 1.78 24.54 -6.60
C TYR A 190 1.88 25.76 -7.53
N ARG A 191 3.06 26.38 -7.62
CA ARG A 191 3.29 27.51 -8.53
C ARG A 191 3.17 27.10 -9.99
N GLN A 192 3.67 25.92 -10.37
CA GLN A 192 3.57 25.41 -11.74
C GLN A 192 2.13 25.05 -12.13
N LEU A 193 1.37 24.45 -11.23
CA LEU A 193 -0.05 24.18 -11.44
C LEU A 193 -0.86 25.46 -11.60
N GLY A 194 -0.54 26.52 -10.83
CA GLY A 194 -1.14 27.83 -10.97
C GLY A 194 -0.90 28.44 -12.35
N ARG A 195 0.32 28.32 -12.87
CA ARG A 195 0.68 28.81 -14.23
C ARG A 195 -0.03 28.02 -15.33
N ALA A 196 -0.08 26.69 -15.20
CA ALA A 196 -0.79 25.84 -16.17
C ALA A 196 -2.30 26.14 -16.23
N ARG A 197 -2.92 26.37 -15.06
CA ARG A 197 -4.35 26.80 -15.02
C ARG A 197 -4.58 28.19 -15.62
N ALA A 198 -3.66 29.14 -15.43
CA ALA A 198 -3.78 30.47 -16.01
C ALA A 198 -3.66 30.43 -17.54
N ALA A 199 -2.79 29.60 -18.09
CA ALA A 199 -2.63 29.42 -19.54
C ALA A 199 -3.89 28.85 -20.20
N LEU A 200 -4.55 27.85 -19.57
CA LEU A 200 -5.81 27.29 -20.09
C LEU A 200 -6.96 28.28 -20.09
N LYS A 201 -7.01 29.24 -19.15
CA LYS A 201 -8.03 30.30 -19.09
C LYS A 201 -7.85 31.40 -20.15
N THR A 202 -6.67 31.49 -20.76
CA THR A 202 -6.39 32.50 -21.80
C THR A 202 -6.73 31.98 -23.22
N GLU A 203 -6.96 30.67 -23.37
CA GLU A 203 -7.34 30.01 -24.61
C GLU A 203 -8.87 29.83 -24.78
N GLU A 204 -9.66 30.11 -23.73
CA GLU A 204 -11.14 30.21 -23.77
C GLU A 204 -11.60 31.68 -23.98
#